data_544e0de39a78227ec38c5d800f913258
#
_entry.id   544e0de39a78227ec38c5d800f913258
#
_cell.length_a   1.000
_cell.length_b   1.000
_cell.length_c   1.000
_cell.angle_alpha   90.00
_cell.angle_beta   90.00
_cell.angle_gamma   90.00
#
_symmetry.space_group_name_H-M   'P 1'
#
loop_
_entity.id
_entity.type
_entity.pdbx_description
1 polymer ?
#
loop_
_entity_poly.entity_id
_entity_poly.type
_entity_poly.pdbx_seq_one_letter_code
_entity_poly.pdbx_strand_id
1 'polypeptide(L)'
;MRSRRLALSLTAAQIGVGLVALGPAAPAAAALPPSEWVVGPQTRSVVITLDGTARNKVMDELLLMLERKKANLSFFLPGSWIEHHSTRARLIKRGGHLLGNRGYGKAPFTSLDDAALRASISRGEEALRSIGAGGNAYLRAPKGARDLRVLRVAGSMGYRSVRWTQHPKGGLAKKIAYKTVSRVQPGSIIALDVWRKSHRRALPKIIDRLRKRNYNLRQVDALANAHAVRWDVTLNAGDSGAEVSYLQKTLNSISYPAGRRDSSFGYETLQAVYAFEKVKGLTRDGVVTPQQMAQIAVSRRPVVPSKGKPKVFVDIDISRQVLFEVEDGRVAHTLPVSSGNEEYYTVDGQTYKAHTPRGSFHIERKIAGVRVSRLGKLYDPSYFVGGYAIHGSESVPVYPASHGCVRIPMYVRKAFFRRTPVGKAVFVHD
;
A
#
# COMPACT_ATOMS: atom_id res chain seq x y z
N MET A 1 -100.20 -15.68 13.83
CA MET A 1 -99.16 -14.72 14.20
C MET A 1 -97.81 -15.43 14.03
N ARG A 2 -97.11 -15.11 12.93
CA ARG A 2 -95.83 -15.81 12.58
C ARG A 2 -94.68 -14.81 12.73
N SER A 3 -93.78 -15.03 13.65
CA SER A 3 -92.58 -14.27 13.84
C SER A 3 -91.48 -14.69 12.84
N ARG A 4 -91.07 -13.75 12.03
CA ARG A 4 -89.88 -13.93 11.12
C ARG A 4 -88.63 -13.59 11.88
N ARG A 5 -87.70 -14.57 11.94
CA ARG A 5 -86.32 -14.35 12.41
C ARG A 5 -85.47 -13.94 11.22
N LEU A 6 -84.83 -12.78 11.29
CA LEU A 6 -83.77 -12.38 10.35
C LEU A 6 -82.46 -13.12 10.75
N ALA A 7 -81.86 -13.81 9.81
CA ALA A 7 -80.52 -14.36 9.96
C ALA A 7 -79.54 -13.32 9.34
N LEU A 8 -78.61 -12.84 10.17
CA LEU A 8 -77.45 -12.08 9.71
C LEU A 8 -76.35 -13.07 9.24
N SER A 9 -75.99 -13.03 7.99
CA SER A 9 -74.83 -13.72 7.44
C SER A 9 -73.60 -12.83 7.62
N LEU A 10 -72.63 -13.29 8.44
CA LEU A 10 -71.27 -12.71 8.47
C LEU A 10 -70.46 -13.29 7.32
N THR A 11 -70.12 -12.45 6.39
CA THR A 11 -69.09 -12.75 5.35
C THR A 11 -67.70 -12.51 5.96
N ALA A 12 -66.93 -13.56 6.16
CA ALA A 12 -65.55 -13.47 6.57
C ALA A 12 -64.69 -13.03 5.35
N ALA A 13 -64.08 -11.84 5.46
CA ALA A 13 -63.08 -11.38 4.48
C ALA A 13 -61.75 -12.17 4.71
N GLN A 14 -61.41 -13.02 3.78
CA GLN A 14 -60.10 -13.64 3.75
C GLN A 14 -59.05 -12.63 3.34
N ILE A 15 -58.16 -12.22 4.26
CA ILE A 15 -56.96 -11.46 3.96
C ILE A 15 -55.98 -12.45 3.34
N GLY A 16 -55.83 -12.40 2.01
CA GLY A 16 -54.81 -13.13 1.29
C GLY A 16 -53.42 -12.57 1.63
N VAL A 17 -52.68 -13.30 2.49
CA VAL A 17 -51.25 -13.06 2.65
C VAL A 17 -50.57 -13.52 1.37
N GLY A 18 -50.23 -12.55 0.48
CA GLY A 18 -49.44 -12.84 -0.71
C GLY A 18 -48.05 -13.33 -0.31
N LEU A 19 -47.79 -14.64 -0.48
CA LEU A 19 -46.42 -15.17 -0.45
C LEU A 19 -45.64 -14.51 -1.61
N VAL A 20 -44.79 -13.55 -1.29
CA VAL A 20 -43.76 -13.10 -2.21
C VAL A 20 -42.82 -14.30 -2.40
N ALA A 21 -42.95 -15.00 -3.51
CA ALA A 21 -42.00 -16.01 -3.93
C ALA A 21 -40.61 -15.36 -4.02
N LEU A 22 -39.74 -15.63 -3.05
CA LEU A 22 -38.30 -15.36 -3.16
C LEU A 22 -37.82 -16.17 -4.37
N GLY A 23 -37.54 -15.49 -5.48
CA GLY A 23 -36.88 -16.11 -6.61
C GLY A 23 -35.58 -16.80 -6.17
N PRO A 24 -35.09 -17.78 -6.94
CA PRO A 24 -33.91 -18.53 -6.58
C PRO A 24 -32.77 -17.57 -6.25
N ALA A 25 -32.20 -17.71 -5.05
CA ALA A 25 -31.03 -16.96 -4.66
C ALA A 25 -29.94 -17.16 -5.73
N ALA A 26 -29.44 -16.08 -6.26
CA ALA A 26 -28.31 -16.15 -7.20
C ALA A 26 -27.19 -16.98 -6.55
N PRO A 27 -26.53 -17.88 -7.30
CA PRO A 27 -25.48 -18.71 -6.73
C PRO A 27 -24.47 -17.82 -6.00
N ALA A 28 -24.15 -18.20 -4.77
CA ALA A 28 -23.15 -17.49 -3.97
C ALA A 28 -21.85 -17.46 -4.77
N ALA A 29 -21.30 -16.27 -4.97
CA ALA A 29 -20.02 -16.14 -5.67
C ALA A 29 -18.97 -16.99 -4.93
N ALA A 30 -18.16 -17.76 -5.68
CA ALA A 30 -17.11 -18.58 -5.09
C ALA A 30 -16.18 -17.73 -4.22
N ALA A 31 -15.88 -18.24 -3.02
CA ALA A 31 -14.97 -17.56 -2.11
C ALA A 31 -13.57 -17.40 -2.75
N LEU A 32 -13.01 -16.20 -2.64
CA LEU A 32 -11.68 -15.88 -3.13
C LEU A 32 -10.72 -15.72 -1.95
N PRO A 33 -9.42 -16.03 -2.11
CA PRO A 33 -8.43 -15.72 -1.10
C PRO A 33 -8.35 -14.19 -0.87
N PRO A 34 -7.95 -13.73 0.34
CA PRO A 34 -7.77 -12.31 0.63
C PRO A 34 -6.70 -11.72 -0.27
N SER A 35 -7.11 -10.98 -1.28
CA SER A 35 -6.23 -10.52 -2.34
C SER A 35 -6.66 -9.17 -2.92
N GLU A 36 -5.72 -8.47 -3.54
CA GLU A 36 -6.01 -7.20 -4.23
C GLU A 36 -5.21 -7.03 -5.52
N TRP A 37 -5.79 -6.36 -6.49
CA TRP A 37 -5.06 -5.88 -7.66
C TRP A 37 -4.39 -4.55 -7.34
N VAL A 38 -3.08 -4.52 -7.39
CA VAL A 38 -2.24 -3.33 -7.17
C VAL A 38 -1.60 -2.82 -8.46
N VAL A 39 -1.55 -3.69 -9.47
CA VAL A 39 -1.05 -3.42 -10.82
C VAL A 39 -1.94 -4.18 -11.80
N GLY A 40 -2.25 -3.56 -12.93
CA GLY A 40 -2.96 -4.20 -14.03
C GLY A 40 -2.04 -5.05 -14.92
N PRO A 41 -2.55 -5.52 -16.06
CA PRO A 41 -1.76 -6.27 -17.06
C PRO A 41 -0.50 -5.50 -17.46
N GLN A 42 0.62 -6.20 -17.59
CA GLN A 42 1.92 -5.60 -17.92
C GLN A 42 2.08 -5.23 -19.40
N THR A 43 0.97 -5.12 -20.11
CA THR A 43 0.89 -4.57 -21.46
C THR A 43 0.95 -3.03 -21.40
N ARG A 44 1.18 -2.36 -22.53
CA ARG A 44 1.20 -0.89 -22.62
C ARG A 44 -0.22 -0.31 -22.44
N SER A 45 -0.81 -0.59 -21.28
CA SER A 45 -2.16 -0.20 -20.89
C SER A 45 -2.18 0.46 -19.51
N VAL A 46 -3.22 1.25 -19.27
CA VAL A 46 -3.48 1.95 -18.01
C VAL A 46 -4.94 1.83 -17.66
N VAL A 47 -5.22 1.48 -16.41
CA VAL A 47 -6.58 1.51 -15.86
C VAL A 47 -6.79 2.85 -15.16
N ILE A 48 -7.84 3.57 -15.52
CA ILE A 48 -8.25 4.79 -14.81
C ILE A 48 -9.55 4.51 -14.08
N THR A 49 -9.56 4.79 -12.77
CA THR A 49 -10.73 4.64 -11.91
C THR A 49 -11.16 5.98 -11.32
N LEU A 50 -12.46 6.17 -11.18
CA LEU A 50 -13.10 7.36 -10.66
C LEU A 50 -13.84 7.00 -9.37
N ASP A 51 -13.40 7.59 -8.25
CA ASP A 51 -13.89 7.25 -6.92
C ASP A 51 -14.83 8.34 -6.38
N GLY A 52 -15.94 7.91 -5.77
CA GLY A 52 -16.91 8.79 -5.11
C GLY A 52 -17.79 9.56 -6.08
N THR A 53 -18.43 10.60 -5.59
CA THR A 53 -19.49 11.33 -6.30
C THR A 53 -19.26 12.84 -6.26
N ALA A 54 -19.99 13.57 -7.10
CA ALA A 54 -20.08 15.02 -7.10
C ALA A 54 -21.55 15.44 -7.29
N ARG A 55 -21.83 16.76 -7.27
CA ARG A 55 -23.17 17.29 -7.59
C ARG A 55 -23.62 16.83 -8.98
N ASN A 56 -24.90 16.66 -9.17
CA ASN A 56 -25.50 16.12 -10.38
C ASN A 56 -24.97 16.77 -11.67
N LYS A 57 -25.03 18.09 -11.77
CA LYS A 57 -24.49 18.85 -12.91
C LYS A 57 -23.02 18.52 -13.20
N VAL A 58 -22.21 18.36 -12.15
CA VAL A 58 -20.80 18.06 -12.29
C VAL A 58 -20.57 16.63 -12.79
N MET A 59 -21.45 15.69 -12.40
CA MET A 59 -21.41 14.32 -12.93
C MET A 59 -21.78 14.31 -14.40
N ASP A 60 -22.80 15.04 -14.81
CA ASP A 60 -23.25 15.17 -16.19
C ASP A 60 -22.14 15.77 -17.09
N GLU A 61 -21.51 16.88 -16.63
CA GLU A 61 -20.35 17.48 -17.32
C GLU A 61 -19.18 16.50 -17.46
N LEU A 62 -18.93 15.68 -16.42
CA LEU A 62 -17.90 14.65 -16.47
C LEU A 62 -18.19 13.59 -17.53
N LEU A 63 -19.41 13.09 -17.58
CA LEU A 63 -19.83 12.09 -18.57
C LEU A 63 -19.73 12.63 -20.00
N LEU A 64 -20.23 13.84 -20.27
CA LEU A 64 -20.09 14.50 -21.57
C LEU A 64 -18.61 14.69 -21.98
N MET A 65 -17.75 14.98 -21.01
CA MET A 65 -16.29 15.09 -21.27
C MET A 65 -15.70 13.74 -21.64
N LEU A 66 -16.07 12.65 -20.92
CA LEU A 66 -15.59 11.29 -21.20
C LEU A 66 -16.08 10.80 -22.56
N GLU A 67 -17.33 11.07 -22.93
CA GLU A 67 -17.91 10.77 -24.24
C GLU A 67 -17.12 11.46 -25.35
N ARG A 68 -16.93 12.78 -25.28
CA ARG A 68 -16.11 13.55 -26.24
C ARG A 68 -14.68 13.03 -26.34
N LYS A 69 -14.13 12.52 -25.23
CA LYS A 69 -12.81 11.89 -25.21
C LYS A 69 -12.83 10.43 -25.67
N LYS A 70 -14.00 9.85 -25.97
CA LYS A 70 -14.14 8.42 -26.27
C LYS A 70 -13.38 7.56 -25.25
N ALA A 71 -13.59 7.82 -23.95
CA ALA A 71 -12.85 7.22 -22.86
C ALA A 71 -13.79 6.49 -21.89
N ASN A 72 -13.82 5.16 -21.98
CA ASN A 72 -14.58 4.31 -21.07
C ASN A 72 -13.72 4.01 -19.83
N LEU A 73 -14.19 4.39 -18.67
CA LEU A 73 -13.47 4.29 -17.40
C LEU A 73 -14.29 3.49 -16.39
N SER A 74 -13.69 3.19 -15.24
CA SER A 74 -14.39 2.47 -14.17
C SER A 74 -14.73 3.40 -13.02
N PHE A 75 -15.94 3.27 -12.50
CA PHE A 75 -16.45 4.06 -11.38
C PHE A 75 -16.63 3.19 -10.15
N PHE A 76 -16.27 3.73 -8.99
CA PHE A 76 -16.56 3.16 -7.68
C PHE A 76 -17.42 4.16 -6.89
N LEU A 77 -18.72 3.94 -6.93
CA LEU A 77 -19.73 4.83 -6.34
C LEU A 77 -20.35 4.20 -5.08
N PRO A 78 -20.68 4.97 -4.03
CA PRO A 78 -21.44 4.43 -2.89
C PRO A 78 -22.80 3.91 -3.34
N GLY A 79 -23.22 2.76 -2.83
CA GLY A 79 -24.54 2.16 -3.13
C GLY A 79 -25.69 3.12 -2.80
N SER A 80 -25.60 3.85 -1.69
CA SER A 80 -26.60 4.86 -1.31
C SER A 80 -26.75 5.97 -2.36
N TRP A 81 -25.67 6.36 -3.02
CA TRP A 81 -25.78 7.34 -4.12
C TRP A 81 -26.43 6.72 -5.35
N ILE A 82 -26.11 5.47 -5.67
CA ILE A 82 -26.72 4.74 -6.81
C ILE A 82 -28.25 4.65 -6.63
N GLU A 83 -28.71 4.30 -5.44
CA GLU A 83 -30.16 4.24 -5.12
C GLU A 83 -30.85 5.58 -5.33
N HIS A 84 -30.31 6.65 -4.73
CA HIS A 84 -30.90 8.00 -4.84
C HIS A 84 -30.75 8.64 -6.22
N HIS A 85 -29.86 8.14 -7.07
CA HIS A 85 -29.55 8.70 -8.39
C HIS A 85 -29.51 7.61 -9.46
N SER A 86 -30.44 6.65 -9.39
CA SER A 86 -30.46 5.46 -10.27
C SER A 86 -30.43 5.80 -11.76
N THR A 87 -31.15 6.84 -12.17
CA THR A 87 -31.13 7.33 -13.55
C THR A 87 -29.73 7.73 -14.01
N ARG A 88 -28.98 8.48 -13.19
CA ARG A 88 -27.58 8.86 -13.51
C ARG A 88 -26.65 7.67 -13.48
N ALA A 89 -26.81 6.78 -12.52
CA ALA A 89 -26.02 5.56 -12.46
C ALA A 89 -26.23 4.70 -13.72
N ARG A 90 -27.47 4.61 -14.24
CA ARG A 90 -27.76 3.98 -15.53
C ARG A 90 -27.12 4.70 -16.71
N LEU A 91 -27.07 6.04 -16.73
CA LEU A 91 -26.36 6.79 -17.77
C LEU A 91 -24.85 6.49 -17.77
N ILE A 92 -24.20 6.37 -16.58
CA ILE A 92 -22.80 5.94 -16.49
C ILE A 92 -22.62 4.58 -17.14
N LYS A 93 -23.48 3.61 -16.83
CA LYS A 93 -23.43 2.28 -17.44
C LYS A 93 -23.65 2.31 -18.96
N ARG A 94 -24.69 3.02 -19.41
CA ARG A 94 -25.03 3.15 -20.86
C ARG A 94 -23.91 3.82 -21.65
N GLY A 95 -23.15 4.74 -21.01
CA GLY A 95 -21.95 5.34 -21.60
C GLY A 95 -20.74 4.39 -21.71
N GLY A 96 -20.95 3.08 -21.46
CA GLY A 96 -19.91 2.06 -21.57
C GLY A 96 -18.92 2.06 -20.41
N HIS A 97 -19.25 2.74 -19.30
CA HIS A 97 -18.39 2.73 -18.10
C HIS A 97 -18.73 1.52 -17.21
N LEU A 98 -17.70 0.95 -16.60
CA LEU A 98 -17.85 -0.12 -15.62
C LEU A 98 -18.07 0.45 -14.21
N LEU A 99 -19.00 -0.14 -13.47
CA LEU A 99 -19.22 0.22 -12.07
C LEU A 99 -18.79 -0.96 -11.19
N GLY A 100 -17.84 -0.71 -10.27
CA GLY A 100 -17.43 -1.65 -9.24
C GLY A 100 -18.07 -1.30 -7.89
N ASN A 101 -18.14 -2.29 -7.02
CA ASN A 101 -18.69 -2.16 -5.67
C ASN A 101 -17.78 -1.27 -4.79
N ARG A 102 -18.38 -0.33 -4.06
CA ARG A 102 -17.68 0.53 -3.10
C ARG A 102 -18.30 0.47 -1.71
N GLY A 103 -19.12 -0.54 -1.46
CA GLY A 103 -20.00 -0.61 -0.31
C GLY A 103 -21.16 0.38 -0.41
N TYR A 104 -21.99 0.39 0.61
CA TYR A 104 -23.19 1.22 0.62
C TYR A 104 -22.92 2.69 0.96
N GLY A 105 -22.18 2.93 2.03
CA GLY A 105 -21.92 4.26 2.57
C GLY A 105 -20.52 4.83 2.30
N LYS A 106 -20.12 5.77 3.16
CA LYS A 106 -18.82 6.47 3.09
C LYS A 106 -17.84 6.05 4.20
N ALA A 107 -18.31 5.22 5.17
CA ALA A 107 -17.49 4.78 6.29
C ALA A 107 -16.28 3.97 5.79
N PRO A 108 -15.08 4.18 6.35
CA PRO A 108 -13.94 3.35 6.07
C PRO A 108 -14.24 1.89 6.46
N PHE A 109 -13.91 0.93 5.61
CA PHE A 109 -14.19 -0.49 5.89
C PHE A 109 -13.46 -1.00 7.14
N THR A 110 -12.31 -0.42 7.45
CA THR A 110 -11.55 -0.74 8.68
C THR A 110 -12.20 -0.27 9.97
N SER A 111 -13.21 0.61 9.91
CA SER A 111 -13.97 1.09 11.06
C SER A 111 -15.29 0.33 11.28
N LEU A 112 -15.63 -0.60 10.41
CA LEU A 112 -16.80 -1.45 10.50
C LEU A 112 -16.39 -2.81 11.10
N ASP A 113 -17.24 -3.42 11.90
CA ASP A 113 -17.10 -4.84 12.22
C ASP A 113 -17.43 -5.73 11.01
N ASP A 114 -17.28 -7.05 11.14
CA ASP A 114 -17.46 -7.96 10.01
C ASP A 114 -18.92 -8.01 9.51
N ALA A 115 -19.90 -7.91 10.42
CA ALA A 115 -21.33 -7.92 10.06
C ALA A 115 -21.71 -6.64 9.30
N ALA A 116 -21.33 -5.47 9.82
CA ALA A 116 -21.56 -4.19 9.18
C ALA A 116 -20.79 -4.06 7.84
N LEU A 117 -19.59 -4.63 7.75
CA LEU A 117 -18.82 -4.67 6.52
C LEU A 117 -19.51 -5.53 5.45
N ARG A 118 -19.95 -6.74 5.80
CA ARG A 118 -20.73 -7.62 4.91
C ARG A 118 -22.01 -6.94 4.46
N ALA A 119 -22.77 -6.36 5.38
CA ALA A 119 -24.00 -5.62 5.06
C ALA A 119 -23.73 -4.45 4.10
N SER A 120 -22.65 -3.70 4.33
CA SER A 120 -22.27 -2.59 3.45
C SER A 120 -21.92 -3.06 2.03
N ILE A 121 -21.19 -4.17 1.90
CA ILE A 121 -20.82 -4.75 0.59
C ILE A 121 -22.06 -5.29 -0.11
N SER A 122 -22.92 -6.05 0.58
CA SER A 122 -24.16 -6.62 0.02
C SER A 122 -25.11 -5.54 -0.47
N ARG A 123 -25.40 -4.51 0.33
CA ARG A 123 -26.24 -3.39 -0.08
C ARG A 123 -25.63 -2.59 -1.24
N GLY A 124 -24.30 -2.49 -1.31
CA GLY A 124 -23.62 -1.91 -2.46
C GLY A 124 -23.84 -2.71 -3.74
N GLU A 125 -23.84 -4.04 -3.64
CA GLU A 125 -24.13 -4.95 -4.75
C GLU A 125 -25.60 -4.89 -5.17
N GLU A 126 -26.52 -4.84 -4.23
CA GLU A 126 -27.96 -4.70 -4.50
C GLU A 126 -28.23 -3.41 -5.27
N ALA A 127 -27.61 -2.29 -4.86
CA ALA A 127 -27.72 -1.04 -5.58
C ALA A 127 -27.15 -1.12 -7.00
N LEU A 128 -26.04 -1.84 -7.21
CA LEU A 128 -25.49 -2.08 -8.56
C LEU A 128 -26.41 -2.98 -9.39
N ARG A 129 -26.98 -4.02 -8.80
CA ARG A 129 -27.94 -4.92 -9.48
C ARG A 129 -29.21 -4.20 -9.91
N SER A 130 -29.73 -3.27 -9.11
CA SER A 130 -30.92 -2.48 -9.42
C SER A 130 -30.81 -1.64 -10.69
N ILE A 131 -29.58 -1.36 -11.12
CA ILE A 131 -29.28 -0.66 -12.38
C ILE A 131 -28.65 -1.59 -13.43
N GLY A 132 -28.63 -2.90 -13.18
CA GLY A 132 -28.07 -3.93 -14.05
C GLY A 132 -26.54 -3.90 -14.16
N ALA A 133 -25.81 -3.37 -13.17
CA ALA A 133 -24.35 -3.28 -13.16
C ALA A 133 -23.66 -4.21 -12.15
N GLY A 134 -24.44 -5.02 -11.41
CA GLY A 134 -23.93 -5.97 -10.42
C GLY A 134 -23.35 -7.24 -11.04
N GLY A 135 -22.90 -8.15 -10.18
CA GLY A 135 -22.36 -9.46 -10.56
C GLY A 135 -20.88 -9.45 -10.92
N ASN A 136 -20.14 -8.41 -10.59
CA ASN A 136 -18.70 -8.37 -10.79
C ASN A 136 -17.91 -8.47 -9.48
N ALA A 137 -16.66 -8.94 -9.55
CA ALA A 137 -15.81 -9.17 -8.38
C ALA A 137 -14.96 -7.95 -7.98
N TYR A 138 -15.23 -6.74 -8.47
CA TYR A 138 -14.40 -5.57 -8.25
C TYR A 138 -14.89 -4.76 -7.06
N LEU A 139 -14.07 -4.71 -5.98
CA LEU A 139 -14.36 -3.95 -4.76
C LEU A 139 -13.34 -2.84 -4.56
N ARG A 140 -13.79 -1.66 -4.17
CA ARG A 140 -12.92 -0.58 -3.73
C ARG A 140 -13.35 -0.07 -2.36
N ALA A 141 -12.54 -0.31 -1.32
CA ALA A 141 -12.82 0.23 0.01
C ALA A 141 -12.87 1.77 -0.01
N PRO A 142 -13.85 2.41 0.67
CA PRO A 142 -13.89 3.86 0.84
C PRO A 142 -12.55 4.38 1.39
N LYS A 143 -12.02 5.46 0.79
CA LYS A 143 -10.71 6.05 1.13
C LYS A 143 -9.53 5.06 1.00
N GLY A 144 -9.73 3.89 0.40
CA GLY A 144 -8.76 2.79 0.33
C GLY A 144 -8.46 2.15 1.68
N ALA A 145 -9.36 2.30 2.66
CA ALA A 145 -9.22 1.78 4.01
C ALA A 145 -9.49 0.27 4.03
N ARG A 146 -8.42 -0.53 4.00
CA ARG A 146 -8.46 -1.99 4.08
C ARG A 146 -7.25 -2.51 4.85
N ASP A 147 -7.45 -3.65 5.47
CA ASP A 147 -6.49 -4.49 6.16
C ASP A 147 -6.73 -5.96 5.78
N LEU A 148 -6.02 -6.89 6.39
CA LEU A 148 -6.19 -8.31 6.12
C LEU A 148 -7.61 -8.81 6.45
N ARG A 149 -8.24 -8.30 7.53
CA ARG A 149 -9.61 -8.63 7.91
C ARG A 149 -10.60 -8.23 6.82
N VAL A 150 -10.53 -6.98 6.36
CA VAL A 150 -11.37 -6.48 5.26
C VAL A 150 -11.21 -7.31 3.99
N LEU A 151 -9.96 -7.69 3.64
CA LEU A 151 -9.71 -8.52 2.45
C LEU A 151 -10.24 -9.95 2.60
N ARG A 152 -10.20 -10.53 3.82
CA ARG A 152 -10.82 -11.84 4.10
C ARG A 152 -12.34 -11.80 3.96
N VAL A 153 -12.98 -10.79 4.56
CA VAL A 153 -14.43 -10.60 4.42
C VAL A 153 -14.81 -10.39 2.96
N ALA A 154 -14.12 -9.53 2.24
CA ALA A 154 -14.38 -9.31 0.81
C ALA A 154 -14.20 -10.59 -0.01
N GLY A 155 -13.11 -11.32 0.22
CA GLY A 155 -12.81 -12.58 -0.47
C GLY A 155 -13.88 -13.64 -0.21
N SER A 156 -14.35 -13.81 1.04
CA SER A 156 -15.44 -14.74 1.37
C SER A 156 -16.78 -14.40 0.72
N MET A 157 -16.93 -13.15 0.25
CA MET A 157 -18.10 -12.69 -0.52
C MET A 157 -17.86 -12.69 -2.05
N GLY A 158 -16.76 -13.29 -2.53
CA GLY A 158 -16.41 -13.34 -3.95
C GLY A 158 -15.80 -12.05 -4.52
N TYR A 159 -15.40 -11.11 -3.66
CA TYR A 159 -14.79 -9.86 -4.11
C TYR A 159 -13.27 -9.85 -3.98
N ARG A 160 -12.63 -9.18 -4.93
CA ARG A 160 -11.22 -8.86 -4.87
C ARG A 160 -11.03 -7.33 -4.85
N SER A 161 -10.19 -6.85 -3.94
CA SER A 161 -9.93 -5.42 -3.80
C SER A 161 -9.19 -4.87 -5.02
N VAL A 162 -9.60 -3.71 -5.51
CA VAL A 162 -8.90 -2.95 -6.55
C VAL A 162 -8.15 -1.80 -5.89
N ARG A 163 -6.83 -1.90 -5.83
CA ARG A 163 -5.94 -0.84 -5.36
C ARG A 163 -5.56 0.10 -6.51
N TRP A 164 -4.66 0.99 -6.27
CA TRP A 164 -4.08 1.88 -7.27
C TRP A 164 -2.55 1.90 -7.16
N THR A 165 -1.89 2.14 -8.28
CA THR A 165 -0.46 2.49 -8.30
C THR A 165 -0.26 3.97 -8.02
N GLN A 166 -1.24 4.80 -8.42
CA GLN A 166 -1.20 6.24 -8.25
C GLN A 166 -2.57 6.79 -7.82
N HIS A 167 -2.54 7.58 -6.73
CA HIS A 167 -3.67 8.39 -6.28
C HIS A 167 -3.11 9.79 -5.98
N PRO A 168 -3.18 10.72 -6.94
CA PRO A 168 -2.59 12.04 -6.77
C PRO A 168 -3.27 12.78 -5.62
N LYS A 169 -2.49 13.51 -4.84
CA LYS A 169 -3.01 14.46 -3.86
C LYS A 169 -3.59 15.67 -4.62
N GLY A 170 -4.38 16.50 -3.96
CA GLY A 170 -4.90 17.74 -4.55
C GLY A 170 -3.79 18.68 -5.05
N GLY A 171 -4.18 19.75 -5.74
CA GLY A 171 -3.28 20.75 -6.30
C GLY A 171 -3.70 21.24 -7.69
N LEU A 172 -2.81 21.93 -8.40
CA LEU A 172 -3.07 22.44 -9.75
C LEU A 172 -3.26 21.30 -10.75
N ALA A 173 -4.35 21.32 -11.51
CA ALA A 173 -4.70 20.29 -12.49
C ALA A 173 -3.59 19.98 -13.50
N LYS A 174 -2.88 21.02 -14.00
CA LYS A 174 -1.74 20.87 -14.93
C LYS A 174 -0.60 20.08 -14.27
N LYS A 175 -0.28 20.37 -13.00
CA LYS A 175 0.77 19.71 -12.22
C LYS A 175 0.39 18.27 -11.87
N ILE A 176 -0.89 18.03 -11.50
CA ILE A 176 -1.43 16.68 -11.27
C ILE A 176 -1.27 15.85 -12.54
N ALA A 177 -1.76 16.33 -13.69
CA ALA A 177 -1.69 15.61 -14.95
C ALA A 177 -0.25 15.30 -15.36
N TYR A 178 0.68 16.25 -15.23
CA TYR A 178 2.09 16.04 -15.53
C TYR A 178 2.70 14.97 -14.63
N LYS A 179 2.61 15.14 -13.31
CA LYS A 179 3.20 14.20 -12.33
C LYS A 179 2.60 12.79 -12.42
N THR A 180 1.29 12.68 -12.70
CA THR A 180 0.64 11.38 -12.87
C THR A 180 1.20 10.67 -14.10
N VAL A 181 1.21 11.34 -15.26
CA VAL A 181 1.64 10.72 -16.52
C VAL A 181 3.14 10.43 -16.55
N SER A 182 3.99 11.27 -15.91
CA SER A 182 5.43 11.01 -15.84
C SER A 182 5.80 9.74 -15.06
N ARG A 183 4.93 9.29 -14.16
CA ARG A 183 5.13 8.11 -13.30
C ARG A 183 4.41 6.85 -13.78
N VAL A 184 3.69 6.94 -14.90
CA VAL A 184 2.96 5.80 -15.44
C VAL A 184 3.93 4.75 -15.97
N GLN A 185 3.66 3.52 -15.60
CA GLN A 185 4.29 2.29 -16.10
C GLN A 185 3.20 1.42 -16.74
N PRO A 186 3.55 0.46 -17.61
CA PRO A 186 2.61 -0.56 -18.07
C PRO A 186 1.84 -1.17 -16.88
N GLY A 187 0.53 -1.32 -17.03
CA GLY A 187 -0.35 -1.82 -15.97
C GLY A 187 -0.65 -0.84 -14.82
N SER A 188 -0.28 0.43 -14.91
CA SER A 188 -0.63 1.41 -13.87
C SER A 188 -2.15 1.50 -13.68
N ILE A 189 -2.58 1.54 -12.41
CA ILE A 189 -3.96 1.82 -12.00
C ILE A 189 -3.98 3.22 -11.37
N ILE A 190 -4.65 4.16 -12.00
CA ILE A 190 -4.77 5.55 -11.55
C ILE A 190 -6.14 5.73 -10.91
N ALA A 191 -6.20 6.14 -9.64
CA ALA A 191 -7.44 6.51 -8.97
C ALA A 191 -7.57 8.04 -8.89
N LEU A 192 -8.74 8.57 -9.25
CA LEU A 192 -9.06 9.99 -9.18
C LEU A 192 -10.38 10.19 -8.43
N ASP A 193 -10.39 11.11 -7.47
CA ASP A 193 -11.60 11.46 -6.73
C ASP A 193 -12.51 12.38 -7.54
N VAL A 194 -13.73 11.94 -7.83
CA VAL A 194 -14.71 12.72 -8.60
C VAL A 194 -15.11 14.01 -7.89
N TRP A 195 -15.17 14.03 -6.56
CA TRP A 195 -15.50 15.22 -5.76
C TRP A 195 -14.43 16.31 -5.80
N ARG A 196 -13.16 16.00 -6.17
CA ARG A 196 -12.08 16.98 -6.29
C ARG A 196 -12.10 17.68 -7.64
N LYS A 197 -12.36 19.01 -7.64
CA LYS A 197 -12.33 19.85 -8.86
C LYS A 197 -10.99 19.74 -9.60
N SER A 198 -9.87 19.65 -8.88
CA SER A 198 -8.54 19.52 -9.48
C SER A 198 -8.34 18.19 -10.22
N HIS A 199 -8.89 17.07 -9.70
CA HIS A 199 -8.82 15.77 -10.36
C HIS A 199 -9.66 15.76 -11.65
N ARG A 200 -10.92 16.27 -11.59
CA ARG A 200 -11.78 16.39 -12.78
C ARG A 200 -11.15 17.24 -13.87
N ARG A 201 -10.52 18.37 -13.50
CA ARG A 201 -9.81 19.24 -14.46
C ARG A 201 -8.50 18.63 -14.98
N ALA A 202 -7.88 17.72 -14.23
CA ALA A 202 -6.67 17.02 -14.65
C ALA A 202 -7.00 15.84 -15.60
N LEU A 203 -8.14 15.18 -15.43
CA LEU A 203 -8.51 13.96 -16.13
C LEU A 203 -8.42 14.07 -17.67
N PRO A 204 -9.01 15.06 -18.35
CA PRO A 204 -8.89 15.16 -19.81
C PRO A 204 -7.42 15.29 -20.25
N LYS A 205 -6.59 16.02 -19.50
CA LYS A 205 -5.17 16.17 -19.78
C LYS A 205 -4.38 14.88 -19.53
N ILE A 206 -4.78 14.08 -18.56
CA ILE A 206 -4.21 12.75 -18.31
C ILE A 206 -4.52 11.83 -19.49
N ILE A 207 -5.78 11.76 -19.90
CA ILE A 207 -6.24 10.95 -21.06
C ILE A 207 -5.42 11.30 -22.31
N ASP A 208 -5.37 12.57 -22.68
CA ASP A 208 -4.68 13.02 -23.90
C ASP A 208 -3.19 12.69 -23.87
N ARG A 209 -2.54 12.93 -22.73
CA ARG A 209 -1.11 12.66 -22.59
C ARG A 209 -0.77 11.17 -22.57
N LEU A 210 -1.64 10.33 -21.99
CA LEU A 210 -1.47 8.88 -22.02
C LEU A 210 -1.58 8.35 -23.45
N ARG A 211 -2.56 8.82 -24.21
CA ARG A 211 -2.72 8.45 -25.63
C ARG A 211 -1.53 8.91 -26.47
N LYS A 212 -1.05 10.15 -26.28
CA LYS A 212 0.19 10.63 -26.93
C LYS A 212 1.41 9.77 -26.63
N ARG A 213 1.42 9.06 -25.50
CA ARG A 213 2.47 8.10 -25.12
C ARG A 213 2.13 6.66 -25.51
N ASN A 214 1.14 6.47 -26.37
CA ASN A 214 0.67 5.16 -26.85
C ASN A 214 0.24 4.20 -25.74
N TYR A 215 -0.38 4.71 -24.68
CA TYR A 215 -1.04 3.87 -23.68
C TYR A 215 -2.49 3.63 -24.03
N ASN A 216 -2.90 2.36 -24.01
CA ASN A 216 -4.30 1.96 -24.13
C ASN A 216 -5.02 2.19 -22.80
N LEU A 217 -6.13 2.94 -22.81
CA LEU A 217 -6.98 3.09 -21.64
C LEU A 217 -7.85 1.84 -21.49
N ARG A 218 -7.82 1.23 -20.31
CA ARG A 218 -8.60 0.03 -20.00
C ARG A 218 -9.48 0.27 -18.78
N GLN A 219 -10.51 -0.52 -18.62
CA GLN A 219 -11.36 -0.58 -17.43
C GLN A 219 -10.85 -1.65 -16.47
N VAL A 220 -11.46 -1.77 -15.28
CA VAL A 220 -11.00 -2.73 -14.25
C VAL A 220 -11.23 -4.19 -14.65
N ASP A 221 -12.07 -4.48 -15.65
CA ASP A 221 -12.23 -5.80 -16.24
C ASP A 221 -10.92 -6.38 -16.80
N ALA A 222 -10.05 -5.50 -17.33
CA ALA A 222 -8.72 -5.90 -17.76
C ALA A 222 -7.85 -6.48 -16.62
N LEU A 223 -8.21 -6.26 -15.36
CA LEU A 223 -7.49 -6.81 -14.21
C LEU A 223 -7.75 -8.32 -14.03
N ALA A 224 -8.80 -8.88 -14.63
CA ALA A 224 -9.08 -10.32 -14.57
C ALA A 224 -7.89 -11.16 -15.06
N ASN A 225 -7.14 -10.64 -16.03
CA ASN A 225 -5.94 -11.28 -16.59
C ASN A 225 -4.63 -10.84 -15.88
N ALA A 226 -4.72 -10.09 -14.79
CA ALA A 226 -3.56 -9.66 -14.00
C ALA A 226 -3.46 -10.47 -12.72
N HIS A 227 -2.22 -10.73 -12.28
CA HIS A 227 -2.01 -11.39 -11.00
C HIS A 227 -2.46 -10.46 -9.85
N ALA A 228 -3.33 -10.96 -8.99
CA ALA A 228 -3.70 -10.27 -7.76
C ALA A 228 -2.75 -10.71 -6.64
N VAL A 229 -2.23 -9.75 -5.88
CA VAL A 229 -1.38 -10.00 -4.71
C VAL A 229 -2.22 -10.66 -3.63
N ARG A 230 -1.82 -11.83 -3.18
CA ARG A 230 -2.43 -12.55 -2.06
C ARG A 230 -1.89 -12.01 -0.74
N TRP A 231 -2.74 -11.96 0.26
CA TRP A 231 -2.39 -11.48 1.60
C TRP A 231 -2.48 -12.57 2.67
N ASP A 232 -2.73 -13.81 2.26
CA ASP A 232 -2.81 -15.00 3.12
C ASP A 232 -1.57 -15.90 2.99
N VAL A 233 -0.55 -15.42 2.32
CA VAL A 233 0.72 -16.13 2.16
C VAL A 233 1.78 -15.63 3.13
N THR A 234 2.61 -16.53 3.61
CA THR A 234 3.86 -16.22 4.30
C THR A 234 4.97 -16.15 3.26
N LEU A 235 5.86 -15.16 3.37
CA LEU A 235 7.01 -15.00 2.47
C LEU A 235 8.31 -15.18 3.25
N ASN A 236 9.22 -15.93 2.67
CA ASN A 236 10.55 -16.25 3.20
C ASN A 236 11.63 -15.90 2.19
N ALA A 237 12.88 -15.82 2.64
CA ALA A 237 14.02 -15.74 1.74
C ALA A 237 14.01 -16.96 0.77
N GLY A 238 14.23 -16.69 -0.52
CA GLY A 238 14.10 -17.65 -1.60
C GLY A 238 12.79 -17.62 -2.36
N ASP A 239 11.72 -17.08 -1.79
CA ASP A 239 10.44 -16.92 -2.47
C ASP A 239 10.52 -15.93 -3.63
N SER A 240 9.59 -16.07 -4.58
CA SER A 240 9.51 -15.18 -5.73
C SER A 240 8.07 -14.93 -6.15
N GLY A 241 7.86 -13.89 -6.96
CA GLY A 241 6.55 -13.60 -7.54
C GLY A 241 6.00 -12.22 -7.20
N ALA A 242 4.69 -12.06 -7.45
CA ALA A 242 4.04 -10.76 -7.34
C ALA A 242 3.94 -10.26 -5.90
N GLU A 243 3.78 -11.15 -4.94
CA GLU A 243 3.75 -10.87 -3.51
C GLU A 243 5.09 -10.28 -3.04
N VAL A 244 6.21 -10.88 -3.46
CA VAL A 244 7.56 -10.37 -3.20
C VAL A 244 7.77 -9.02 -3.89
N SER A 245 7.35 -8.89 -5.14
CA SER A 245 7.40 -7.61 -5.87
C SER A 245 6.61 -6.51 -5.17
N TYR A 246 5.45 -6.85 -4.59
CA TYR A 246 4.65 -5.93 -3.79
C TYR A 246 5.33 -5.55 -2.48
N LEU A 247 5.92 -6.53 -1.79
CA LEU A 247 6.71 -6.33 -0.57
C LEU A 247 7.87 -5.36 -0.82
N GLN A 248 8.72 -5.64 -1.82
CA GLN A 248 9.85 -4.79 -2.21
C GLN A 248 9.43 -3.36 -2.53
N LYS A 249 8.38 -3.19 -3.36
CA LYS A 249 7.81 -1.88 -3.68
C LYS A 249 7.38 -1.13 -2.42
N THR A 250 6.70 -1.82 -1.51
CA THR A 250 6.13 -1.18 -0.32
C THR A 250 7.22 -0.78 0.65
N LEU A 251 8.18 -1.67 0.97
CA LEU A 251 9.33 -1.38 1.81
C LEU A 251 10.14 -0.19 1.27
N ASN A 252 10.50 -0.20 -0.01
CA ASN A 252 11.20 0.91 -0.65
C ASN A 252 10.42 2.24 -0.53
N SER A 253 9.09 2.23 -0.64
CA SER A 253 8.26 3.43 -0.57
C SER A 253 8.21 4.06 0.83
N ILE A 254 8.48 3.28 1.87
CA ILE A 254 8.49 3.70 3.28
C ILE A 254 9.90 3.75 3.87
N SER A 255 10.92 3.86 3.01
CA SER A 255 12.33 4.06 3.37
C SER A 255 13.06 2.86 3.96
N TYR A 256 12.63 1.65 3.65
CA TYR A 256 13.39 0.43 3.91
C TYR A 256 13.94 -0.10 2.57
N PRO A 257 15.24 0.10 2.27
CA PRO A 257 15.82 -0.29 0.98
C PRO A 257 15.79 -1.81 0.78
N ALA A 258 14.86 -2.30 0.00
CA ALA A 258 14.67 -3.72 -0.32
C ALA A 258 15.30 -4.10 -1.69
N GLY A 259 16.25 -3.30 -2.16
CA GLY A 259 16.88 -3.50 -3.44
C GLY A 259 16.00 -3.17 -4.64
N ARG A 260 16.33 -3.78 -5.79
CA ARG A 260 15.54 -3.65 -7.02
C ARG A 260 14.23 -4.42 -6.85
N ARG A 261 13.19 -3.95 -7.51
CA ARG A 261 11.93 -4.69 -7.60
C ARG A 261 12.04 -5.78 -8.67
N ASP A 262 12.73 -6.86 -8.33
CA ASP A 262 12.99 -8.01 -9.21
C ASP A 262 12.07 -9.20 -8.98
N SER A 263 11.16 -9.08 -8.01
CA SER A 263 10.22 -10.15 -7.61
C SER A 263 10.92 -11.35 -6.95
N SER A 264 12.15 -11.22 -6.47
CA SER A 264 12.90 -12.27 -5.76
C SER A 264 13.19 -11.85 -4.33
N PHE A 265 12.81 -12.68 -3.35
CA PHE A 265 13.10 -12.43 -1.93
C PHE A 265 14.56 -12.82 -1.63
N GLY A 266 15.49 -12.06 -2.19
CA GLY A 266 16.93 -12.22 -1.96
C GLY A 266 17.41 -11.49 -0.71
N TYR A 267 18.74 -11.43 -0.56
CA TYR A 267 19.42 -10.81 0.58
C TYR A 267 18.99 -9.36 0.85
N GLU A 268 18.84 -8.53 -0.19
CA GLU A 268 18.46 -7.12 -0.05
C GLU A 268 17.06 -6.97 0.55
N THR A 269 16.11 -7.81 0.09
CA THR A 269 14.74 -7.85 0.62
C THR A 269 14.73 -8.32 2.08
N LEU A 270 15.50 -9.36 2.40
CA LEU A 270 15.65 -9.89 3.76
C LEU A 270 16.16 -8.82 4.73
N GLN A 271 17.21 -8.10 4.35
CA GLN A 271 17.76 -7.03 5.19
C GLN A 271 16.76 -5.89 5.42
N ALA A 272 15.95 -5.57 4.43
CA ALA A 272 14.88 -4.56 4.59
C ALA A 272 13.76 -5.06 5.51
N VAL A 273 13.42 -6.36 5.47
CA VAL A 273 12.48 -6.99 6.40
C VAL A 273 13.05 -6.93 7.82
N TYR A 274 14.29 -7.32 8.04
CA TYR A 274 14.95 -7.18 9.36
C TYR A 274 14.92 -5.75 9.88
N ALA A 275 15.18 -4.75 9.04
CA ALA A 275 15.08 -3.35 9.44
C ALA A 275 13.65 -2.97 9.86
N PHE A 276 12.64 -3.46 9.15
CA PHE A 276 11.23 -3.23 9.49
C PHE A 276 10.86 -3.88 10.82
N GLU A 277 11.25 -5.14 11.03
CA GLU A 277 11.02 -5.91 12.26
C GLU A 277 11.65 -5.22 13.47
N LYS A 278 12.92 -4.81 13.35
CA LYS A 278 13.66 -4.06 14.36
C LYS A 278 12.95 -2.75 14.75
N VAL A 279 12.53 -1.95 13.76
CA VAL A 279 11.81 -0.69 14.00
C VAL A 279 10.45 -0.92 14.65
N LYS A 280 9.78 -2.03 14.34
CA LYS A 280 8.44 -2.35 14.84
C LYS A 280 8.45 -3.20 16.12
N GLY A 281 9.63 -3.60 16.62
CA GLY A 281 9.73 -4.48 17.78
C GLY A 281 9.13 -5.87 17.55
N LEU A 282 9.21 -6.36 16.31
CA LEU A 282 8.74 -7.69 15.93
C LEU A 282 9.87 -8.73 16.11
N THR A 283 9.50 -10.01 16.05
CA THR A 283 10.49 -11.10 15.92
C THR A 283 11.36 -10.84 14.69
N ARG A 284 12.68 -10.94 14.86
CA ARG A 284 13.67 -10.62 13.83
C ARG A 284 14.05 -11.90 13.06
N ASP A 285 13.05 -12.56 12.48
CA ASP A 285 13.20 -13.85 11.79
C ASP A 285 13.25 -13.72 10.25
N GLY A 286 12.95 -12.55 9.72
CA GLY A 286 12.92 -12.28 8.28
C GLY A 286 11.74 -12.92 7.57
N VAL A 287 10.74 -13.40 8.31
CA VAL A 287 9.53 -14.03 7.79
C VAL A 287 8.40 -13.01 7.71
N VAL A 288 7.86 -12.81 6.52
CA VAL A 288 6.73 -11.89 6.33
C VAL A 288 5.42 -12.66 6.39
N THR A 289 4.84 -12.76 7.60
CA THR A 289 3.52 -13.36 7.78
C THR A 289 2.41 -12.52 7.13
N PRO A 290 1.18 -13.08 6.93
CA PRO A 290 0.03 -12.30 6.48
C PRO A 290 -0.24 -11.04 7.30
N GLN A 291 -0.10 -11.12 8.62
CA GLN A 291 -0.26 -9.99 9.54
C GLN A 291 0.83 -8.93 9.33
N GLN A 292 2.06 -9.37 9.17
CA GLN A 292 3.20 -8.48 8.92
C GLN A 292 3.11 -7.82 7.55
N MET A 293 2.67 -8.54 6.51
CA MET A 293 2.37 -7.96 5.19
C MET A 293 1.33 -6.85 5.28
N ALA A 294 0.24 -7.09 6.02
CA ALA A 294 -0.80 -6.09 6.25
C ALA A 294 -0.25 -4.87 6.99
N GLN A 295 0.60 -5.08 8.00
CA GLN A 295 1.25 -4.00 8.76
C GLN A 295 2.20 -3.17 7.86
N ILE A 296 3.02 -3.82 7.04
CA ILE A 296 3.90 -3.17 6.06
C ILE A 296 3.06 -2.31 5.10
N ALA A 297 1.95 -2.85 4.59
CA ALA A 297 1.10 -2.18 3.60
C ALA A 297 0.45 -0.87 4.07
N VAL A 298 0.25 -0.70 5.38
CA VAL A 298 -0.33 0.52 5.98
C VAL A 298 0.71 1.40 6.68
N SER A 299 1.94 0.93 6.82
CA SER A 299 3.02 1.64 7.50
C SER A 299 3.43 2.92 6.74
N ARG A 300 3.97 3.84 7.50
CA ARG A 300 4.58 5.08 7.01
C ARG A 300 6.08 5.04 7.27
N ARG A 301 6.81 5.97 6.64
CA ARG A 301 8.22 6.19 6.98
C ARG A 301 8.41 6.32 8.49
N PRO A 302 9.48 5.73 9.03
CA PRO A 302 9.85 5.99 10.42
C PRO A 302 10.06 7.49 10.68
N VAL A 303 9.87 7.86 11.92
CA VAL A 303 10.17 9.23 12.41
C VAL A 303 11.22 9.09 13.50
N VAL A 304 12.26 9.89 13.40
CA VAL A 304 13.30 10.00 14.44
C VAL A 304 13.23 11.37 15.10
N PRO A 305 13.60 11.49 16.39
CA PRO A 305 13.67 12.78 17.06
C PRO A 305 14.67 13.70 16.35
N SER A 306 14.19 14.82 15.82
CA SER A 306 15.00 15.78 15.05
C SER A 306 15.08 17.15 15.69
N LYS A 307 14.41 17.39 16.85
CA LYS A 307 14.47 18.68 17.56
C LYS A 307 15.92 18.94 18.01
N GLY A 308 16.47 20.08 17.63
CA GLY A 308 17.84 20.45 17.92
C GLY A 308 18.92 19.80 17.05
N LYS A 309 18.53 18.91 16.11
CA LYS A 309 19.44 18.27 15.16
C LYS A 309 19.44 18.99 13.80
N PRO A 310 20.52 18.90 13.00
CA PRO A 310 20.55 19.44 11.65
C PRO A 310 19.52 18.76 10.74
N LYS A 311 19.25 19.31 9.55
CA LYS A 311 18.30 18.70 8.60
C LYS A 311 18.85 17.43 7.93
N VAL A 312 20.17 17.22 7.99
CA VAL A 312 20.86 16.09 7.35
C VAL A 312 21.79 15.46 8.36
N PHE A 313 21.52 14.23 8.78
CA PHE A 313 22.31 13.49 9.77
C PHE A 313 22.11 11.98 9.65
N VAL A 314 22.93 11.24 10.36
CA VAL A 314 22.78 9.80 10.63
C VAL A 314 22.35 9.63 12.09
N ASP A 315 21.35 8.79 12.33
CA ASP A 315 20.85 8.46 13.67
C ASP A 315 20.96 6.94 13.86
N ILE A 316 21.65 6.50 14.89
CA ILE A 316 21.91 5.09 15.17
C ILE A 316 21.29 4.73 16.50
N ASP A 317 20.27 3.88 16.45
CA ASP A 317 19.60 3.33 17.62
C ASP A 317 20.17 1.94 17.89
N ILE A 318 20.99 1.87 18.94
CA ILE A 318 21.69 0.64 19.34
C ILE A 318 20.73 -0.37 19.93
N SER A 319 19.72 0.07 20.68
CA SER A 319 18.75 -0.85 21.30
C SER A 319 17.95 -1.63 20.23
N ARG A 320 17.58 -0.96 19.16
CA ARG A 320 16.87 -1.56 18.04
C ARG A 320 17.79 -2.15 16.97
N GLN A 321 19.07 -1.83 16.99
CA GLN A 321 20.04 -2.22 15.95
C GLN A 321 19.63 -1.71 14.56
N VAL A 322 19.31 -0.41 14.47
CA VAL A 322 18.92 0.28 13.24
C VAL A 322 19.67 1.59 13.08
N LEU A 323 19.90 1.95 11.81
CA LEU A 323 20.45 3.23 11.40
C LEU A 323 19.44 3.95 10.50
N PHE A 324 19.20 5.21 10.77
CA PHE A 324 18.38 6.10 9.96
C PHE A 324 19.26 7.13 9.26
N GLU A 325 19.21 7.19 7.94
CA GLU A 325 19.71 8.33 7.19
C GLU A 325 18.61 9.38 7.08
N VAL A 326 18.85 10.57 7.61
CA VAL A 326 17.91 11.69 7.58
C VAL A 326 18.34 12.71 6.56
N GLU A 327 17.44 13.10 5.66
CA GLU A 327 17.60 14.13 4.65
C GLU A 327 16.40 15.08 4.69
N ASP A 328 16.63 16.39 4.69
CA ASP A 328 15.60 17.42 4.83
C ASP A 328 14.66 17.19 6.04
N GLY A 329 15.22 16.70 7.16
CA GLY A 329 14.48 16.39 8.39
C GLY A 329 13.55 15.18 8.27
N ARG A 330 13.73 14.31 7.27
CA ARG A 330 12.92 13.10 7.06
C ARG A 330 13.80 11.88 6.86
N VAL A 331 13.36 10.76 7.39
CA VAL A 331 14.07 9.49 7.16
C VAL A 331 14.05 9.14 5.66
N ALA A 332 15.21 9.18 5.04
CA ALA A 332 15.41 8.78 3.65
C ALA A 332 15.64 7.27 3.52
N HIS A 333 16.47 6.70 4.40
CA HIS A 333 16.77 5.27 4.44
C HIS A 333 16.80 4.77 5.89
N THR A 334 16.30 3.54 6.08
CA THR A 334 16.33 2.79 7.34
C THR A 334 17.08 1.50 7.08
N LEU A 335 18.23 1.32 7.72
CA LEU A 335 19.13 0.19 7.52
C LEU A 335 19.18 -0.67 8.78
N PRO A 336 19.19 -2.00 8.68
CA PRO A 336 19.56 -2.84 9.81
C PRO A 336 21.06 -2.70 10.05
N VAL A 337 21.46 -2.72 11.31
CA VAL A 337 22.87 -2.71 11.68
C VAL A 337 23.19 -3.83 12.66
N SER A 338 24.49 -4.07 12.84
CA SER A 338 25.04 -4.87 13.93
C SER A 338 26.19 -4.10 14.55
N SER A 339 26.00 -3.66 15.80
CA SER A 339 26.92 -2.84 16.60
C SER A 339 27.83 -3.72 17.47
N GLY A 340 28.64 -3.11 18.32
CA GLY A 340 29.42 -3.78 19.37
C GLY A 340 28.55 -4.65 20.27
N ASN A 341 29.03 -5.85 20.61
CA ASN A 341 28.27 -6.84 21.39
C ASN A 341 28.43 -6.68 22.92
N GLU A 342 29.16 -5.64 23.35
CA GLU A 342 29.46 -5.30 24.75
C GLU A 342 30.33 -6.37 25.48
N GLU A 343 30.83 -7.41 24.80
CA GLU A 343 31.74 -8.41 25.35
C GLU A 343 33.18 -7.95 25.31
N TYR A 344 34.05 -8.58 26.12
CA TYR A 344 35.48 -8.34 26.09
C TYR A 344 36.15 -9.20 25.03
N TYR A 345 37.15 -8.64 24.35
CA TYR A 345 37.98 -9.35 23.39
C TYR A 345 39.45 -8.95 23.56
N THR A 346 40.38 -9.84 23.23
CA THR A 346 41.81 -9.57 23.34
C THR A 346 42.44 -9.52 21.93
N VAL A 347 43.22 -8.48 21.70
CA VAL A 347 44.03 -8.33 20.49
C VAL A 347 45.41 -7.77 20.92
N ASP A 348 46.48 -8.34 20.40
CA ASP A 348 47.86 -7.99 20.72
C ASP A 348 48.18 -7.97 22.25
N GLY A 349 47.60 -8.90 22.99
CA GLY A 349 47.77 -9.00 24.45
C GLY A 349 47.00 -7.94 25.27
N GLN A 350 46.26 -7.06 24.65
CA GLN A 350 45.42 -6.05 25.33
C GLN A 350 43.94 -6.41 25.22
N THR A 351 43.22 -6.26 26.33
CA THR A 351 41.79 -6.53 26.43
C THR A 351 40.98 -5.25 26.26
N TYR A 352 40.01 -5.32 25.37
CA TYR A 352 39.10 -4.23 25.02
C TYR A 352 37.66 -4.68 25.21
N LYS A 353 36.76 -3.73 25.42
CA LYS A 353 35.33 -3.97 25.39
C LYS A 353 34.78 -3.64 24.00
N ALA A 354 34.00 -4.55 23.44
CA ALA A 354 33.36 -4.40 22.14
C ALA A 354 32.17 -3.41 22.21
N HIS A 355 32.43 -2.19 22.64
CA HIS A 355 31.44 -1.14 22.86
C HIS A 355 31.33 -0.19 21.67
N THR A 356 30.12 0.17 21.26
CA THR A 356 29.88 1.26 20.30
C THR A 356 29.62 2.55 21.07
N PRO A 357 30.46 3.61 20.96
CA PRO A 357 30.28 4.84 21.70
C PRO A 357 28.93 5.52 21.43
N ARG A 358 28.23 5.93 22.49
CA ARG A 358 27.01 6.75 22.44
C ARG A 358 27.38 8.23 22.50
N GLY A 359 26.62 9.06 21.81
CA GLY A 359 26.83 10.51 21.79
C GLY A 359 26.53 11.18 20.46
N SER A 360 27.04 12.39 20.34
CA SER A 360 26.93 13.23 19.14
C SER A 360 28.31 13.37 18.51
N PHE A 361 28.43 12.91 17.29
CA PHE A 361 29.68 12.83 16.54
C PHE A 361 29.52 13.42 15.15
N HIS A 362 30.61 13.43 14.38
CA HIS A 362 30.63 13.76 12.97
C HIS A 362 31.49 12.74 12.22
N ILE A 363 31.22 12.54 10.96
CA ILE A 363 32.15 11.76 10.11
C ILE A 363 33.48 12.52 10.04
N GLU A 364 34.50 11.95 10.65
CA GLU A 364 35.86 12.55 10.73
C GLU A 364 36.74 12.19 9.53
N ARG A 365 36.62 10.93 9.10
CA ARG A 365 37.49 10.36 8.08
C ARG A 365 36.79 9.23 7.32
N LYS A 366 37.14 9.07 6.05
CA LYS A 366 36.60 8.04 5.16
C LYS A 366 37.71 7.36 4.39
N ILE A 367 37.54 6.06 4.15
CA ILE A 367 38.45 5.28 3.29
C ILE A 367 37.62 4.54 2.25
N ALA A 368 37.81 4.85 0.97
CA ALA A 368 37.13 4.14 -0.11
C ALA A 368 37.74 2.74 -0.31
N GLY A 369 36.91 1.77 -0.60
CA GLY A 369 37.31 0.40 -0.83
C GLY A 369 37.41 -0.44 0.44
N VAL A 370 38.34 -1.39 0.48
CA VAL A 370 38.50 -2.32 1.59
C VAL A 370 39.63 -1.85 2.51
N ARG A 371 39.32 -1.71 3.79
CA ARG A 371 40.31 -1.55 4.85
C ARG A 371 40.45 -2.86 5.62
N VAL A 372 41.62 -3.46 5.58
CA VAL A 372 41.94 -4.61 6.42
C VAL A 372 42.48 -4.13 7.78
N SER A 373 41.91 -4.64 8.84
CA SER A 373 42.34 -4.40 10.21
C SER A 373 42.59 -5.74 10.92
N ARG A 374 43.18 -5.71 12.10
CA ARG A 374 43.34 -6.92 12.94
C ARG A 374 42.02 -7.57 13.34
N LEU A 375 40.92 -6.76 13.34
CA LEU A 375 39.56 -7.19 13.69
C LEU A 375 38.72 -7.56 12.46
N GLY A 376 39.31 -7.61 11.27
CA GLY A 376 38.65 -8.01 10.03
C GLY A 376 38.60 -6.91 8.97
N LYS A 377 37.78 -7.16 7.94
CA LYS A 377 37.63 -6.27 6.77
C LYS A 377 36.50 -5.27 7.00
N LEU A 378 36.77 -4.00 6.72
CA LEU A 378 35.81 -2.93 6.68
C LEU A 378 35.65 -2.44 5.24
N TYR A 379 34.43 -2.43 4.73
CA TYR A 379 34.16 -2.02 3.35
C TYR A 379 33.60 -0.58 3.35
N ASP A 380 34.31 0.31 2.66
CA ASP A 380 33.98 1.75 2.54
C ASP A 380 33.73 2.41 3.92
N PRO A 381 34.65 2.28 4.94
CA PRO A 381 34.41 2.79 6.28
C PRO A 381 34.33 4.30 6.33
N SER A 382 33.33 4.79 7.08
CA SER A 382 33.13 6.18 7.46
C SER A 382 33.31 6.29 8.99
N TYR A 383 34.45 6.77 9.43
CA TYR A 383 34.82 6.88 10.84
C TYR A 383 34.13 8.09 11.46
N PHE A 384 33.52 7.92 12.63
CA PHE A 384 32.78 8.98 13.32
C PHE A 384 33.35 9.33 14.70
N VAL A 385 34.20 8.49 15.27
CA VAL A 385 35.03 8.79 16.45
C VAL A 385 36.20 7.81 16.50
N GLY A 386 37.44 8.33 16.51
CA GLY A 386 38.65 7.51 16.66
C GLY A 386 38.71 6.32 15.66
N GLY A 387 38.70 5.11 16.19
CA GLY A 387 38.71 3.87 15.41
C GLY A 387 37.34 3.33 15.01
N TYR A 388 36.24 3.92 15.48
CA TYR A 388 34.89 3.45 15.25
C TYR A 388 34.31 3.98 13.94
N ALA A 389 33.80 3.08 13.11
CA ALA A 389 33.29 3.41 11.80
C ALA A 389 31.93 2.76 11.53
N ILE A 390 31.17 3.40 10.65
CA ILE A 390 30.04 2.78 9.94
C ILE A 390 30.61 2.21 8.63
N HIS A 391 30.46 0.91 8.40
CA HIS A 391 31.06 0.26 7.25
C HIS A 391 30.25 -0.89 6.71
N GLY A 392 30.39 -1.21 5.42
CA GLY A 392 29.85 -2.42 4.83
C GLY A 392 30.44 -3.67 5.45
N SER A 393 29.61 -4.67 5.67
CA SER A 393 30.03 -5.99 6.15
C SER A 393 29.29 -7.10 5.43
N GLU A 394 29.95 -8.21 5.16
CA GLU A 394 29.33 -9.42 4.63
C GLU A 394 28.40 -10.09 5.65
N SER A 395 28.62 -9.81 6.95
CA SER A 395 27.79 -10.32 8.04
C SER A 395 27.17 -9.16 8.84
N VAL A 396 25.83 -9.04 8.76
CA VAL A 396 25.04 -8.10 9.53
C VAL A 396 23.90 -8.89 10.20
N PRO A 397 24.20 -9.60 11.29
CA PRO A 397 23.20 -10.36 12.01
C PRO A 397 22.16 -9.43 12.67
N VAL A 398 21.05 -9.99 13.10
CA VAL A 398 19.93 -9.24 13.69
C VAL A 398 20.21 -8.72 15.11
N TYR A 399 21.36 -9.11 15.69
CA TYR A 399 21.84 -8.78 17.01
C TYR A 399 23.22 -8.09 16.97
N PRO A 400 23.70 -7.46 18.06
CA PRO A 400 25.05 -6.92 18.16
C PRO A 400 26.09 -8.03 18.02
N ALA A 401 27.09 -7.86 17.14
CA ALA A 401 28.13 -8.87 16.90
C ALA A 401 29.47 -8.28 16.43
N SER A 402 29.64 -6.95 16.48
CA SER A 402 30.91 -6.32 16.10
C SER A 402 31.79 -6.07 17.32
N HIS A 403 33.03 -5.68 17.08
CA HIS A 403 33.97 -5.22 18.11
C HIS A 403 33.80 -3.72 18.44
N GLY A 404 32.70 -3.09 18.01
CA GLY A 404 32.37 -1.69 18.29
C GLY A 404 32.01 -0.86 17.05
N CYS A 405 32.47 -1.21 15.87
CA CYS A 405 32.00 -0.60 14.61
C CYS A 405 30.53 -0.89 14.34
N VAL A 406 29.88 -0.08 13.52
CA VAL A 406 28.49 -0.26 13.08
C VAL A 406 28.51 -0.89 11.69
N ARG A 407 28.15 -2.17 11.62
CA ARG A 407 28.07 -2.91 10.36
C ARG A 407 26.79 -2.59 9.64
N ILE A 408 26.85 -2.29 8.33
CA ILE A 408 25.71 -2.14 7.43
C ILE A 408 25.78 -3.13 6.27
N PRO A 409 24.65 -3.50 5.63
CA PRO A 409 24.64 -4.45 4.51
C PRO A 409 25.49 -4.01 3.33
N MET A 410 26.13 -4.96 2.66
CA MET A 410 27.05 -4.72 1.54
C MET A 410 26.41 -3.96 0.38
N TYR A 411 25.15 -4.24 0.04
CA TYR A 411 24.48 -3.62 -1.12
C TYR A 411 24.24 -2.11 -0.95
N VAL A 412 24.13 -1.60 0.28
CA VAL A 412 23.92 -0.17 0.57
C VAL A 412 25.23 0.60 0.79
N ARG A 413 26.36 -0.07 1.07
CA ARG A 413 27.60 0.56 1.54
C ARG A 413 28.12 1.69 0.65
N LYS A 414 28.22 1.46 -0.68
CA LYS A 414 28.74 2.47 -1.62
C LYS A 414 27.85 3.69 -1.68
N ALA A 415 26.52 3.50 -1.66
CA ALA A 415 25.57 4.58 -1.66
C ALA A 415 25.58 5.34 -0.33
N PHE A 416 25.63 4.64 0.80
CA PHE A 416 25.83 5.22 2.13
C PHE A 416 27.12 6.06 2.19
N PHE A 417 28.24 5.48 1.77
CA PHE A 417 29.54 6.15 1.74
C PHE A 417 29.49 7.49 0.97
N ARG A 418 28.84 7.53 -0.21
CA ARG A 418 28.69 8.77 -0.97
C ARG A 418 27.80 9.81 -0.26
N ARG A 419 26.72 9.38 0.41
CA ARG A 419 25.77 10.29 1.09
C ARG A 419 26.24 10.75 2.47
N THR A 420 27.33 10.20 3.01
CA THR A 420 27.90 10.55 4.30
C THR A 420 29.27 11.23 4.15
N PRO A 421 29.34 12.51 3.68
CA PRO A 421 30.60 13.23 3.59
C PRO A 421 31.22 13.45 4.98
N VAL A 422 32.51 13.77 5.02
CA VAL A 422 33.20 14.28 6.22
C VAL A 422 32.44 15.49 6.74
N GLY A 423 32.30 15.61 8.04
CA GLY A 423 31.51 16.65 8.72
C GLY A 423 30.02 16.30 8.89
N LYS A 424 29.47 15.21 8.26
CA LYS A 424 28.09 14.82 8.47
C LYS A 424 27.86 14.38 9.91
N ALA A 425 26.84 14.96 10.57
CA ALA A 425 26.51 14.63 11.96
C ALA A 425 26.04 13.18 12.12
N VAL A 426 26.47 12.53 13.19
CA VAL A 426 26.11 11.17 13.58
C VAL A 426 25.68 11.18 15.04
N PHE A 427 24.49 10.70 15.33
CA PHE A 427 23.95 10.54 16.68
C PHE A 427 23.83 9.05 16.97
N VAL A 428 24.39 8.63 18.10
CA VAL A 428 24.36 7.23 18.56
C VAL A 428 23.74 7.19 19.94
N HIS A 429 22.70 6.39 20.10
CA HIS A 429 21.94 6.26 21.35
C HIS A 429 21.34 4.85 21.50
N ASP A 430 20.79 4.58 22.68
CA ASP A 430 20.01 3.36 22.97
C ASP A 430 18.55 3.53 22.61
#